data_7aed1984fee6b3a0c71f4f0f1f712b70
#
_entry.id   7aed1984fee6b3a0c71f4f0f1f712b70
#
_cell.length_a   1.000
_cell.length_b   1.000
_cell.length_c   1.000
_cell.angle_alpha   90.00
_cell.angle_beta   90.00
_cell.angle_gamma   90.00
#
_symmetry.space_group_name_H-M   'P 1'
#
loop_
_entity.id
_entity.type
_entity.pdbx_description
1 polymer ?
#
loop_
_entity_poly.entity_id
_entity_poly.type
_entity_poly.pdbx_seq_one_letter_code
_entity_poly.pdbx_strand_id
1 'polypeptide(L)'
;KHENDNFNNMFYIEEEKRGFYPEENHSVSGIYEIKIKPNENKKITFVCSLEENIDKVDGEKLIKKEVKRLEKVIKETKIVNKKEEDKLLKEFIIATDNFIVYRPEFKLHTIIAGYPWFLDWGRDSLISFEGLLLKTKRYDLAKEVLLTFKHDIKQGLVPNGYSEADNTPLYNSVDASLLLFEQIAKYLKYTEDIEFVKKEFYEVLKNIVENYEKGIDLDNNNIYLDNDGLIVSGTPTTQNTWMDAKYEEIAATPRNGKAVEINALWYNALKILEKLSLKFEDEKLAKEYLKKANKCKRNFKAKFYNEKRKCLYDVVGDSKIRPNQLFSTALTYPVIEPNTKIAKEMLNTTTKKLKNKYGLKTLAKGEKNYIDIYEGNSFKRDMSYHQGITWPWLLGIYNDTFKKIKENEKAIKNKKQYEEDYEKFIKELKNTATKMMEDEGCIGSVSELYDSKRPQLSKGAIAQAWSVAEIFRILY
;
A
#
# COMPACT_ATOMS: atom_id res chain seq x y z
N LYS A 1 -11.22 -13.32 -42.51
CA LYS A 1 -11.76 -12.25 -43.35
C LYS A 1 -11.59 -10.94 -42.62
N HIS A 2 -10.97 -9.95 -43.24
CA HIS A 2 -11.03 -8.57 -42.81
C HIS A 2 -12.36 -7.99 -43.34
N GLU A 3 -13.31 -7.81 -42.46
CA GLU A 3 -14.53 -7.06 -42.73
C GLU A 3 -14.48 -5.86 -41.80
N ASN A 4 -14.43 -4.65 -42.37
CA ASN A 4 -14.64 -3.44 -41.60
C ASN A 4 -16.13 -3.40 -41.23
N ASP A 5 -16.42 -3.87 -40.05
CA ASP A 5 -17.75 -3.80 -39.44
C ASP A 5 -17.69 -3.02 -38.12
N ASN A 6 -18.82 -2.53 -37.68
CA ASN A 6 -18.94 -1.80 -36.43
C ASN A 6 -20.07 -2.37 -35.61
N PHE A 7 -19.84 -2.57 -34.31
CA PHE A 7 -20.90 -2.66 -33.34
C PHE A 7 -21.25 -1.24 -32.87
N ASN A 8 -22.42 -0.77 -33.27
CA ASN A 8 -22.87 0.57 -32.94
C ASN A 8 -23.82 0.55 -31.75
N ASN A 9 -23.82 1.66 -31.00
CA ASN A 9 -24.73 1.89 -29.86
C ASN A 9 -24.62 0.80 -28.77
N MET A 10 -23.40 0.38 -28.44
CA MET A 10 -23.15 -0.51 -27.31
C MET A 10 -23.43 0.26 -26.01
N PHE A 11 -24.36 -0.21 -25.18
CA PHE A 11 -24.76 0.46 -23.97
C PHE A 11 -24.13 -0.22 -22.74
N TYR A 12 -23.43 0.57 -21.92
CA TYR A 12 -22.74 0.14 -20.71
C TYR A 12 -23.44 0.66 -19.46
N ILE A 13 -24.29 -0.16 -18.87
CA ILE A 13 -25.09 0.17 -17.68
C ILE A 13 -24.21 0.58 -16.47
N GLU A 14 -23.00 0.02 -16.35
CA GLU A 14 -22.10 0.38 -15.25
C GLU A 14 -21.48 1.77 -15.44
N GLU A 15 -21.23 2.19 -16.67
CA GLU A 15 -20.79 3.56 -16.97
C GLU A 15 -21.88 4.58 -16.67
N GLU A 16 -23.14 4.28 -17.04
CA GLU A 16 -24.30 5.11 -16.69
C GLU A 16 -24.43 5.27 -15.16
N LYS A 17 -24.37 4.16 -14.40
CA LYS A 17 -24.42 4.19 -12.92
C LYS A 17 -23.31 5.03 -12.29
N ARG A 18 -22.17 5.14 -12.97
CA ARG A 18 -21.02 5.93 -12.58
C ARG A 18 -21.10 7.39 -13.03
N GLY A 19 -22.11 7.76 -13.81
CA GLY A 19 -22.32 9.10 -14.35
C GLY A 19 -21.44 9.44 -15.55
N PHE A 20 -20.91 8.40 -16.25
CA PHE A 20 -20.23 8.55 -17.52
C PHE A 20 -21.19 8.38 -18.68
N TYR A 21 -20.78 8.79 -19.87
CA TYR A 21 -21.54 8.54 -21.11
C TYR A 21 -21.53 7.04 -21.40
N PRO A 22 -22.70 6.39 -21.50
CA PRO A 22 -22.77 4.93 -21.52
C PRO A 22 -22.74 4.30 -22.91
N GLU A 23 -22.72 5.07 -23.97
CA GLU A 23 -22.82 4.55 -25.34
C GLU A 23 -21.50 4.67 -26.09
N GLU A 24 -21.09 3.59 -26.75
CA GLU A 24 -19.88 3.55 -27.57
C GLU A 24 -20.10 2.78 -28.89
N ASN A 25 -19.30 3.10 -29.90
CA ASN A 25 -19.21 2.34 -31.13
C ASN A 25 -17.86 1.61 -31.18
N HIS A 26 -17.88 0.32 -31.46
CA HIS A 26 -16.70 -0.51 -31.56
C HIS A 26 -16.40 -0.90 -33.00
N SER A 27 -15.18 -0.63 -33.47
CA SER A 27 -14.69 -1.15 -34.73
C SER A 27 -14.32 -2.62 -34.61
N VAL A 28 -14.80 -3.42 -35.55
CA VAL A 28 -14.46 -4.85 -35.67
C VAL A 28 -13.32 -5.00 -36.66
N SER A 29 -12.13 -5.36 -36.17
CA SER A 29 -10.95 -5.54 -37.01
C SER A 29 -10.97 -6.84 -37.86
N GLY A 30 -11.85 -7.76 -37.53
CA GLY A 30 -12.03 -9.01 -38.29
C GLY A 30 -12.77 -10.08 -37.52
N ILE A 31 -13.17 -11.12 -38.24
CA ILE A 31 -13.86 -12.29 -37.71
C ILE A 31 -13.02 -13.54 -37.98
N TYR A 32 -12.79 -14.33 -36.95
CA TYR A 32 -12.11 -15.62 -37.05
C TYR A 32 -13.14 -16.74 -37.01
N GLU A 33 -13.27 -17.50 -38.14
CA GLU A 33 -14.17 -18.65 -38.24
C GLU A 33 -13.37 -19.94 -38.26
N ILE A 34 -13.74 -20.88 -37.40
CA ILE A 34 -13.06 -22.16 -37.29
C ILE A 34 -14.10 -23.30 -37.31
N LYS A 35 -13.93 -24.26 -38.25
CA LYS A 35 -14.76 -25.46 -38.32
C LYS A 35 -14.10 -26.61 -37.57
N ILE A 36 -14.82 -27.19 -36.60
CA ILE A 36 -14.37 -28.33 -35.81
C ILE A 36 -15.38 -29.46 -36.05
N LYS A 37 -14.89 -30.66 -36.39
CA LYS A 37 -15.72 -31.85 -36.56
C LYS A 37 -16.02 -32.48 -35.19
N PRO A 38 -17.11 -33.28 -35.06
CA PRO A 38 -17.35 -34.05 -33.88
C PRO A 38 -16.13 -34.91 -33.48
N ASN A 39 -15.74 -34.89 -32.20
CA ASN A 39 -14.55 -35.57 -31.64
C ASN A 39 -13.20 -35.09 -32.17
N GLU A 40 -13.13 -33.95 -32.83
CA GLU A 40 -11.89 -33.28 -33.23
C GLU A 40 -11.47 -32.27 -32.17
N ASN A 41 -10.19 -32.29 -31.79
CA ASN A 41 -9.58 -31.26 -30.92
C ASN A 41 -8.67 -30.37 -31.80
N LYS A 42 -8.93 -29.08 -31.78
CA LYS A 42 -8.09 -28.06 -32.45
C LYS A 42 -7.53 -27.09 -31.44
N LYS A 43 -6.26 -26.79 -31.55
CA LYS A 43 -5.58 -25.73 -30.81
C LYS A 43 -5.41 -24.51 -31.69
N ILE A 44 -5.77 -23.36 -31.16
CA ILE A 44 -5.74 -22.10 -31.87
C ILE A 44 -4.98 -21.11 -30.99
N THR A 45 -4.02 -20.43 -31.58
CA THR A 45 -3.31 -19.33 -30.95
C THR A 45 -3.79 -18.04 -31.57
N PHE A 46 -4.37 -17.17 -30.76
CA PHE A 46 -4.62 -15.77 -31.10
C PHE A 46 -3.50 -14.91 -30.52
N VAL A 47 -2.87 -14.08 -31.34
CA VAL A 47 -1.79 -13.18 -30.90
C VAL A 47 -2.21 -11.75 -31.17
N CYS A 48 -2.16 -10.92 -30.11
CA CYS A 48 -2.32 -9.48 -30.18
C CYS A 48 -1.08 -8.85 -29.54
N SER A 49 -0.35 -8.04 -30.27
CA SER A 49 0.91 -7.43 -29.78
C SER A 49 1.16 -6.11 -30.48
N LEU A 50 1.88 -5.22 -29.81
CA LEU A 50 2.47 -4.01 -30.41
C LEU A 50 3.88 -4.27 -30.95
N GLU A 51 4.42 -5.48 -30.77
CA GLU A 51 5.74 -5.88 -31.25
C GLU A 51 5.68 -6.34 -32.71
N GLU A 52 6.77 -6.14 -33.44
CA GLU A 52 6.96 -6.67 -34.76
C GLU A 52 7.30 -8.18 -34.73
N ASN A 53 7.11 -8.86 -35.89
CA ASN A 53 7.51 -10.28 -36.09
C ASN A 53 6.74 -11.31 -35.22
N ILE A 54 5.45 -11.12 -35.03
CA ILE A 54 4.58 -12.06 -34.33
C ILE A 54 4.14 -13.29 -35.10
N ASP A 55 4.44 -13.38 -36.41
CA ASP A 55 3.98 -14.46 -37.31
C ASP A 55 4.45 -15.85 -36.95
N LYS A 56 5.51 -15.96 -36.11
CA LYS A 56 6.11 -17.23 -35.70
C LYS A 56 5.85 -17.57 -34.26
N VAL A 57 4.88 -16.91 -33.60
CA VAL A 57 4.57 -17.13 -32.19
C VAL A 57 3.89 -18.49 -32.00
N ASP A 58 4.50 -19.35 -31.20
CA ASP A 58 3.94 -20.62 -30.75
C ASP A 58 3.35 -20.43 -29.34
N GLY A 59 2.03 -20.32 -29.26
CA GLY A 59 1.32 -20.08 -27.99
C GLY A 59 1.54 -21.17 -26.95
N GLU A 60 1.66 -22.44 -27.36
CA GLU A 60 1.96 -23.52 -26.40
C GLU A 60 3.35 -23.40 -25.78
N LYS A 61 4.34 -23.01 -26.58
CA LYS A 61 5.69 -22.77 -26.05
C LYS A 61 5.73 -21.60 -25.09
N LEU A 62 4.98 -20.52 -25.41
CA LEU A 62 4.88 -19.36 -24.51
C LEU A 62 4.21 -19.74 -23.18
N ILE A 63 3.09 -20.44 -23.21
CA ILE A 63 2.40 -20.93 -21.99
C ILE A 63 3.34 -21.82 -21.17
N LYS A 64 4.03 -22.79 -21.80
CA LYS A 64 4.99 -23.66 -21.10
C LYS A 64 6.16 -22.89 -20.51
N LYS A 65 6.66 -21.86 -21.19
CA LYS A 65 7.72 -20.97 -20.69
C LYS A 65 7.25 -20.20 -19.46
N GLU A 66 6.04 -19.64 -19.51
CA GLU A 66 5.47 -18.88 -18.41
C GLU A 66 5.18 -19.76 -17.19
N VAL A 67 4.59 -20.92 -17.37
CA VAL A 67 4.38 -21.90 -16.27
C VAL A 67 5.70 -22.23 -15.59
N LYS A 68 6.76 -22.52 -16.36
CA LYS A 68 8.10 -22.79 -15.78
C LYS A 68 8.67 -21.58 -15.05
N ARG A 69 8.44 -20.37 -15.56
CA ARG A 69 8.86 -19.13 -14.89
C ARG A 69 8.17 -18.99 -13.52
N LEU A 70 6.84 -19.16 -13.46
CA LEU A 70 6.06 -19.09 -12.23
C LEU A 70 6.44 -20.19 -11.24
N GLU A 71 6.66 -21.43 -11.70
CA GLU A 71 7.16 -22.51 -10.86
C GLU A 71 8.52 -22.18 -10.24
N LYS A 72 9.41 -21.54 -11.02
CA LYS A 72 10.71 -21.06 -10.53
C LYS A 72 10.51 -19.98 -9.46
N VAL A 73 9.63 -18.98 -9.70
CA VAL A 73 9.30 -17.93 -8.73
C VAL A 73 8.81 -18.55 -7.42
N ILE A 74 7.86 -19.49 -7.47
CA ILE A 74 7.35 -20.20 -6.28
C ILE A 74 8.49 -20.90 -5.52
N LYS A 75 9.35 -21.60 -6.24
CA LYS A 75 10.49 -22.37 -5.64
C LYS A 75 11.51 -21.45 -4.98
N GLU A 76 11.81 -20.30 -5.60
CA GLU A 76 12.83 -19.36 -5.13
C GLU A 76 12.41 -18.62 -3.86
N THR A 77 11.12 -18.45 -3.59
CA THR A 77 10.64 -17.82 -2.35
C THR A 77 11.04 -18.61 -1.10
N LYS A 78 11.29 -19.94 -1.25
CA LYS A 78 11.66 -20.83 -0.13
C LYS A 78 10.77 -20.67 1.10
N ILE A 79 9.54 -20.25 0.92
CA ILE A 79 8.55 -20.26 1.99
C ILE A 79 8.09 -21.72 2.10
N VAL A 80 8.87 -22.50 2.85
CA VAL A 80 8.58 -23.90 3.10
C VAL A 80 7.49 -23.96 4.16
N ASN A 81 6.25 -24.10 3.71
CA ASN A 81 5.24 -24.64 4.59
C ASN A 81 5.43 -26.16 4.65
N LYS A 82 5.42 -26.74 5.84
CA LYS A 82 5.54 -28.19 6.07
C LYS A 82 4.42 -29.02 5.41
N LYS A 83 3.44 -28.35 4.77
CA LYS A 83 2.44 -28.90 3.87
C LYS A 83 2.75 -28.40 2.45
N GLU A 84 3.39 -29.23 1.66
CA GLU A 84 3.79 -28.96 0.26
C GLU A 84 2.64 -28.57 -0.70
N GLU A 85 1.41 -28.43 -0.20
CA GLU A 85 0.17 -28.22 -0.95
C GLU A 85 -0.65 -27.02 -0.50
N ASP A 86 -0.06 -25.96 0.09
CA ASP A 86 -0.84 -24.77 0.37
C ASP A 86 -1.10 -24.00 -0.95
N LYS A 87 -2.24 -24.35 -1.60
CA LYS A 87 -2.71 -23.73 -2.84
C LYS A 87 -2.77 -22.22 -2.71
N LEU A 88 -3.32 -21.70 -1.61
CA LEU A 88 -3.44 -20.28 -1.35
C LEU A 88 -2.07 -19.58 -1.29
N LEU A 89 -1.04 -20.23 -0.71
CA LEU A 89 0.33 -19.69 -0.72
C LEU A 89 0.86 -19.53 -2.15
N LYS A 90 0.70 -20.56 -3.00
CA LYS A 90 1.16 -20.51 -4.39
C LYS A 90 0.43 -19.42 -5.18
N GLU A 91 -0.86 -19.29 -5.00
CA GLU A 91 -1.68 -18.24 -5.63
C GLU A 91 -1.24 -16.85 -5.20
N PHE A 92 -0.97 -16.63 -3.90
CA PHE A 92 -0.43 -15.35 -3.45
C PHE A 92 0.96 -15.05 -4.00
N ILE A 93 1.86 -16.04 -4.08
CA ILE A 93 3.19 -15.83 -4.67
C ILE A 93 3.05 -15.40 -6.15
N ILE A 94 2.16 -16.02 -6.91
CA ILE A 94 1.86 -15.63 -8.30
C ILE A 94 1.25 -14.21 -8.32
N ALA A 95 0.29 -13.92 -7.44
CA ALA A 95 -0.31 -12.60 -7.35
C ALA A 95 0.72 -11.50 -7.05
N THR A 96 1.72 -11.77 -6.20
CA THR A 96 2.79 -10.80 -5.92
C THR A 96 3.65 -10.49 -7.16
N ASP A 97 3.78 -11.44 -8.06
CA ASP A 97 4.57 -11.30 -9.29
C ASP A 97 3.92 -10.36 -10.32
N ASN A 98 2.60 -10.35 -10.36
CA ASN A 98 1.83 -9.58 -11.35
C ASN A 98 2.03 -8.07 -11.25
N PHE A 99 2.46 -7.55 -10.11
CA PHE A 99 2.63 -6.12 -9.88
C PHE A 99 4.06 -5.62 -10.13
N ILE A 100 5.03 -6.52 -10.34
CA ILE A 100 6.42 -6.16 -10.54
C ILE A 100 6.66 -6.03 -12.05
N VAL A 101 6.96 -4.82 -12.50
CA VAL A 101 7.14 -4.50 -13.93
C VAL A 101 8.48 -3.82 -14.19
N TYR A 102 9.03 -4.03 -15.37
CA TYR A 102 10.25 -3.37 -15.82
C TYR A 102 9.93 -2.02 -16.46
N ARG A 103 10.64 -0.97 -16.06
CA ARG A 103 10.58 0.36 -16.70
C ARG A 103 11.78 0.56 -17.61
N PRO A 104 11.57 0.55 -18.93
CA PRO A 104 12.67 0.69 -19.89
C PRO A 104 13.43 2.02 -19.75
N GLU A 105 12.74 3.10 -19.37
CA GLU A 105 13.30 4.44 -19.21
C GLU A 105 14.40 4.46 -18.13
N PHE A 106 14.19 3.78 -17.04
CA PHE A 106 15.13 3.69 -15.91
C PHE A 106 16.03 2.45 -15.97
N LYS A 107 15.68 1.48 -16.83
CA LYS A 107 16.28 0.13 -16.87
C LYS A 107 16.22 -0.57 -15.50
N LEU A 108 15.17 -0.33 -14.75
CA LEU A 108 14.92 -0.84 -13.41
C LEU A 108 13.49 -1.36 -13.32
N HIS A 109 13.22 -2.18 -12.30
CA HIS A 109 11.85 -2.60 -11.98
C HIS A 109 11.16 -1.61 -11.05
N THR A 110 9.83 -1.59 -11.13
CA THR A 110 8.93 -0.85 -10.25
C THR A 110 7.73 -1.72 -9.86
N ILE A 111 6.82 -1.16 -9.07
CA ILE A 111 5.58 -1.83 -8.65
C ILE A 111 4.40 -1.04 -9.18
N ILE A 112 3.54 -1.69 -9.96
CA ILE A 112 2.24 -1.15 -10.36
C ILE A 112 1.30 -1.19 -9.15
N ALA A 113 0.64 -0.06 -8.85
CA ALA A 113 -0.21 0.05 -7.67
C ALA A 113 -1.48 -0.80 -7.78
N GLY A 114 -2.08 -0.87 -8.96
CA GLY A 114 -3.29 -1.68 -9.16
C GLY A 114 -3.82 -1.70 -10.59
N TYR A 115 -4.47 -2.77 -10.94
CA TYR A 115 -5.07 -2.98 -12.26
C TYR A 115 -6.58 -2.72 -12.22
N PRO A 116 -7.16 -2.16 -13.31
CA PRO A 116 -6.53 -1.92 -14.62
C PRO A 116 -5.99 -0.49 -14.83
N TRP A 117 -6.12 0.45 -13.90
CA TRP A 117 -5.91 1.87 -14.19
C TRP A 117 -4.84 2.59 -13.37
N PHE A 118 -4.23 1.95 -12.36
CA PHE A 118 -3.14 2.58 -11.63
C PHE A 118 -1.79 2.26 -12.26
N LEU A 119 -0.91 3.25 -12.27
CA LEU A 119 0.50 3.11 -12.63
C LEU A 119 1.36 2.83 -11.39
N ASP A 120 2.64 3.13 -11.46
CA ASP A 120 3.56 3.03 -10.35
C ASP A 120 3.47 4.26 -9.43
N TRP A 121 2.80 4.08 -8.33
CA TRP A 121 2.66 5.06 -7.27
C TRP A 121 3.66 4.81 -6.15
N GLY A 122 4.42 5.87 -5.76
CA GLY A 122 5.49 5.74 -4.77
C GLY A 122 5.01 5.23 -3.41
N ARG A 123 3.92 5.80 -2.90
CA ARG A 123 3.30 5.36 -1.64
C ARG A 123 2.88 3.90 -1.68
N ASP A 124 2.15 3.50 -2.72
CA ASP A 124 1.62 2.15 -2.90
C ASP A 124 2.73 1.13 -3.04
N SER A 125 3.74 1.47 -3.82
CA SER A 125 4.92 0.62 -4.01
C SER A 125 5.69 0.43 -2.70
N LEU A 126 5.90 1.51 -1.92
CA LEU A 126 6.61 1.42 -0.64
C LEU A 126 5.80 0.64 0.42
N ILE A 127 4.47 0.78 0.48
CA ILE A 127 3.64 -0.04 1.36
C ILE A 127 3.70 -1.52 0.91
N SER A 128 3.66 -1.77 -0.38
CA SER A 128 3.68 -3.13 -0.95
C SER A 128 5.06 -3.82 -0.86
N PHE A 129 6.12 -3.06 -0.69
CA PHE A 129 7.52 -3.49 -0.84
C PHE A 129 7.89 -4.72 -0.01
N GLU A 130 7.55 -4.73 1.28
CA GLU A 130 7.86 -5.87 2.15
C GLU A 130 7.17 -7.14 1.69
N GLY A 131 5.86 -7.06 1.40
CA GLY A 131 5.07 -8.22 1.00
C GLY A 131 5.45 -8.76 -0.37
N LEU A 132 5.60 -7.89 -1.37
CA LEU A 132 5.89 -8.32 -2.73
C LEU A 132 7.34 -8.79 -2.94
N LEU A 133 8.30 -8.16 -2.28
CA LEU A 133 9.73 -8.34 -2.57
C LEU A 133 10.50 -9.00 -1.43
N LEU A 134 10.41 -8.50 -0.20
CA LEU A 134 11.22 -9.01 0.90
C LEU A 134 10.75 -10.39 1.39
N LYS A 135 9.45 -10.56 1.58
CA LYS A 135 8.85 -11.86 1.97
C LYS A 135 9.06 -12.93 0.92
N THR A 136 9.05 -12.57 -0.34
CA THR A 136 9.31 -13.48 -1.46
C THR A 136 10.80 -13.68 -1.77
N LYS A 137 11.70 -13.04 -1.00
CA LYS A 137 13.17 -13.09 -1.15
C LYS A 137 13.71 -12.59 -2.49
N ARG A 138 12.98 -11.71 -3.15
CA ARG A 138 13.38 -11.06 -4.41
C ARG A 138 14.26 -9.84 -4.12
N TYR A 139 15.38 -10.03 -3.44
CA TYR A 139 16.20 -8.94 -2.91
C TYR A 139 16.86 -8.09 -4.01
N ASP A 140 17.21 -8.70 -5.15
CA ASP A 140 17.76 -7.93 -6.28
C ASP A 140 16.71 -6.99 -6.89
N LEU A 141 15.48 -7.47 -7.08
CA LEU A 141 14.35 -6.62 -7.49
C LEU A 141 14.03 -5.55 -6.43
N ALA A 142 14.18 -5.87 -5.15
CA ALA A 142 14.01 -4.89 -4.08
C ALA A 142 15.02 -3.73 -4.19
N LYS A 143 16.29 -4.02 -4.52
CA LYS A 143 17.30 -2.98 -4.79
C LYS A 143 16.88 -2.11 -5.97
N GLU A 144 16.44 -2.70 -7.07
CA GLU A 144 16.03 -1.97 -8.26
C GLU A 144 14.85 -1.05 -7.97
N VAL A 145 13.81 -1.53 -7.27
CA VAL A 145 12.65 -0.72 -6.90
C VAL A 145 13.04 0.45 -5.98
N LEU A 146 13.92 0.24 -5.02
CA LEU A 146 14.45 1.33 -4.19
C LEU A 146 15.21 2.36 -5.02
N LEU A 147 16.03 1.93 -5.99
CA LEU A 147 16.79 2.82 -6.87
C LEU A 147 15.86 3.60 -7.83
N THR A 148 14.75 2.99 -8.28
CA THR A 148 13.74 3.68 -9.10
C THR A 148 13.19 4.90 -8.36
N PHE A 149 12.82 4.77 -7.08
CA PHE A 149 12.33 5.90 -6.30
C PHE A 149 13.41 6.92 -5.95
N LYS A 150 14.68 6.47 -5.82
CA LYS A 150 15.80 7.39 -5.60
C LYS A 150 16.04 8.32 -6.78
N HIS A 151 15.81 7.84 -8.00
CA HIS A 151 16.14 8.54 -9.25
C HIS A 151 15.54 9.95 -9.33
N ASP A 152 14.26 10.08 -8.95
CA ASP A 152 13.50 11.32 -9.12
C ASP A 152 13.23 12.05 -7.78
N ILE A 153 14.03 11.82 -6.74
CA ILE A 153 13.87 12.58 -5.49
C ILE A 153 14.19 14.04 -5.74
N LYS A 154 13.26 14.92 -5.43
CA LYS A 154 13.39 16.37 -5.58
C LYS A 154 13.02 17.09 -4.30
N GLN A 155 13.89 17.97 -3.80
CA GLN A 155 13.71 18.70 -2.54
C GLN A 155 13.31 17.78 -1.36
N GLY A 156 13.88 16.57 -1.30
CA GLY A 156 13.55 15.60 -0.26
C GLY A 156 12.23 14.87 -0.44
N LEU A 157 11.51 15.07 -1.53
CA LEU A 157 10.28 14.32 -1.84
C LEU A 157 10.53 13.20 -2.84
N VAL A 158 10.09 12.01 -2.50
CA VAL A 158 9.93 10.86 -3.40
C VAL A 158 8.69 11.12 -4.25
N PRO A 159 8.73 10.88 -5.58
CA PRO A 159 7.53 10.97 -6.41
C PRO A 159 6.40 10.10 -5.87
N ASN A 160 5.21 10.67 -5.76
CA ASN A 160 4.02 9.89 -5.41
C ASN A 160 3.45 9.13 -6.61
N GLY A 161 3.76 9.55 -7.83
CA GLY A 161 3.36 8.95 -9.08
C GLY A 161 3.97 9.69 -10.25
N TYR A 162 3.54 9.33 -11.44
CA TYR A 162 3.96 9.96 -12.68
C TYR A 162 2.73 10.32 -13.53
N SER A 163 2.81 11.46 -14.21
CA SER A 163 1.76 11.90 -15.14
C SER A 163 1.63 10.91 -16.30
N GLU A 164 0.41 10.50 -16.61
CA GLU A 164 0.13 9.61 -17.76
C GLU A 164 0.42 10.28 -19.11
N ALA A 165 0.36 11.61 -19.17
CA ALA A 165 0.53 12.35 -20.41
C ALA A 165 1.99 12.44 -20.86
N ASP A 166 2.92 12.64 -19.94
CA ASP A 166 4.32 13.00 -20.25
C ASP A 166 5.35 12.36 -19.31
N ASN A 167 4.91 11.49 -18.43
CA ASN A 167 5.75 10.79 -17.44
C ASN A 167 6.46 11.73 -16.44
N THR A 168 5.92 12.95 -16.26
CA THR A 168 6.45 13.92 -15.29
C THR A 168 6.20 13.45 -13.85
N PRO A 169 7.21 13.46 -12.95
CA PRO A 169 7.03 13.08 -11.56
C PRO A 169 6.09 14.02 -10.80
N LEU A 170 5.17 13.46 -10.01
CA LEU A 170 4.23 14.17 -9.15
C LEU A 170 4.69 14.10 -7.69
N TYR A 171 4.75 15.24 -7.01
CA TYR A 171 5.30 15.34 -5.64
C TYR A 171 4.23 15.68 -4.58
N ASN A 172 2.98 15.36 -4.84
CA ASN A 172 1.82 15.65 -4.00
C ASN A 172 1.66 14.72 -2.78
N SER A 173 2.77 14.38 -2.11
CA SER A 173 2.78 13.42 -1.00
C SER A 173 3.74 13.83 0.11
N VAL A 174 3.29 13.75 1.36
CA VAL A 174 4.11 13.94 2.56
C VAL A 174 4.61 12.63 3.15
N ASP A 175 4.00 11.51 2.81
CA ASP A 175 4.26 10.21 3.43
C ASP A 175 5.24 9.33 2.64
N ALA A 176 5.27 9.39 1.31
CA ALA A 176 6.12 8.52 0.49
C ALA A 176 7.60 8.60 0.88
N SER A 177 8.16 9.82 1.06
CA SER A 177 9.55 9.99 1.49
C SER A 177 9.84 9.40 2.87
N LEU A 178 8.89 9.49 3.79
CA LEU A 178 9.03 8.94 5.15
C LEU A 178 8.83 7.42 5.18
N LEU A 179 8.01 6.86 4.28
CA LEU A 179 7.86 5.43 4.08
C LEU A 179 9.14 4.78 3.53
N LEU A 180 9.92 5.50 2.72
CA LEU A 180 11.21 5.01 2.22
C LEU A 180 12.15 4.62 3.37
N PHE A 181 12.20 5.38 4.48
CA PHE A 181 12.99 5.02 5.65
C PHE A 181 12.56 3.66 6.24
N GLU A 182 11.26 3.45 6.39
CA GLU A 182 10.73 2.20 6.94
C GLU A 182 11.13 1.01 6.03
N GLN A 183 11.04 1.17 4.71
CA GLN A 183 11.39 0.08 3.80
C GLN A 183 12.89 -0.19 3.74
N ILE A 184 13.73 0.81 3.87
CA ILE A 184 15.18 0.64 4.02
C ILE A 184 15.51 -0.11 5.33
N ALA A 185 14.87 0.23 6.44
CA ALA A 185 15.05 -0.49 7.70
C ALA A 185 14.61 -1.96 7.59
N LYS A 186 13.48 -2.22 6.92
CA LYS A 186 13.01 -3.58 6.64
C LYS A 186 13.96 -4.31 5.69
N TYR A 187 14.41 -3.66 4.61
CA TYR A 187 15.39 -4.24 3.69
C TYR A 187 16.64 -4.70 4.44
N LEU A 188 17.22 -3.85 5.29
CA LEU A 188 18.37 -4.23 6.14
C LEU A 188 18.08 -5.40 7.07
N LYS A 189 16.87 -5.44 7.66
CA LYS A 189 16.47 -6.56 8.52
C LYS A 189 16.42 -7.90 7.80
N TYR A 190 16.05 -7.90 6.51
CA TYR A 190 15.95 -9.12 5.70
C TYR A 190 17.27 -9.53 5.04
N THR A 191 18.14 -8.57 4.70
CA THR A 191 19.30 -8.80 3.84
C THR A 191 20.64 -8.58 4.53
N GLU A 192 20.67 -7.77 5.60
CA GLU A 192 21.90 -7.30 6.27
C GLU A 192 22.85 -6.49 5.35
N ASP A 193 22.40 -6.11 4.14
CA ASP A 193 23.19 -5.41 3.12
C ASP A 193 23.40 -3.93 3.45
N ILE A 194 24.24 -3.70 4.46
CA ILE A 194 24.53 -2.37 4.97
C ILE A 194 25.33 -1.52 3.97
N GLU A 195 26.16 -2.14 3.14
CA GLU A 195 27.00 -1.44 2.17
C GLU A 195 26.16 -0.80 1.06
N PHE A 196 25.12 -1.50 0.58
CA PHE A 196 24.18 -0.93 -0.36
C PHE A 196 23.47 0.31 0.23
N VAL A 197 23.00 0.20 1.46
CA VAL A 197 22.30 1.32 2.11
C VAL A 197 23.25 2.48 2.38
N LYS A 198 24.49 2.21 2.80
CA LYS A 198 25.50 3.26 3.01
C LYS A 198 25.79 4.02 1.72
N LYS A 199 26.06 3.29 0.65
CA LYS A 199 26.44 3.86 -0.65
C LYS A 199 25.30 4.59 -1.32
N GLU A 200 24.11 3.99 -1.34
CA GLU A 200 23.02 4.48 -2.19
C GLU A 200 22.02 5.38 -1.45
N PHE A 201 21.85 5.21 -0.13
CA PHE A 201 20.73 5.84 0.58
C PHE A 201 21.13 6.73 1.75
N TYR A 202 22.27 6.55 2.41
CA TYR A 202 22.56 7.29 3.63
C TYR A 202 22.50 8.82 3.44
N GLU A 203 23.15 9.34 2.41
CA GLU A 203 23.09 10.78 2.08
C GLU A 203 21.69 11.23 1.62
N VAL A 204 20.98 10.37 0.88
CA VAL A 204 19.60 10.63 0.45
C VAL A 204 18.68 10.80 1.65
N LEU A 205 18.76 9.90 2.63
CA LEU A 205 17.94 9.96 3.83
C LEU A 205 18.23 11.21 4.69
N LYS A 206 19.50 11.60 4.81
CA LYS A 206 19.87 12.84 5.46
C LYS A 206 19.26 14.06 4.76
N ASN A 207 19.38 14.10 3.43
CA ASN A 207 18.82 15.18 2.61
C ASN A 207 17.29 15.28 2.75
N ILE A 208 16.58 14.16 2.82
CA ILE A 208 15.12 14.16 3.08
C ILE A 208 14.83 14.85 4.41
N VAL A 209 15.49 14.45 5.50
CA VAL A 209 15.26 15.06 6.84
C VAL A 209 15.57 16.56 6.83
N GLU A 210 16.68 16.97 6.22
CA GLU A 210 17.06 18.38 6.12
C GLU A 210 16.00 19.22 5.38
N ASN A 211 15.45 18.68 4.28
CA ASN A 211 14.40 19.39 3.55
C ASN A 211 13.10 19.51 4.34
N TYR A 212 12.68 18.45 5.04
CA TYR A 212 11.52 18.51 5.93
C TYR A 212 11.69 19.53 7.06
N GLU A 213 12.91 19.69 7.56
CA GLU A 213 13.23 20.71 8.58
C GLU A 213 13.24 22.13 8.02
N LYS A 214 13.78 22.32 6.80
CA LYS A 214 13.83 23.62 6.12
C LYS A 214 12.46 24.09 5.63
N GLY A 215 11.58 23.16 5.34
CA GLY A 215 10.28 23.41 4.73
C GLY A 215 10.27 23.13 3.23
N ILE A 216 9.19 22.54 2.74
CA ILE A 216 8.97 22.15 1.34
C ILE A 216 7.59 22.62 0.92
N ASP A 217 7.50 23.36 -0.18
CA ASP A 217 6.24 23.80 -0.78
C ASP A 217 6.10 23.35 -2.25
N LEU A 218 6.85 22.34 -2.65
CA LEU A 218 6.70 21.71 -3.97
C LEU A 218 5.29 21.13 -4.08
N ASP A 219 4.59 21.40 -5.18
CA ASP A 219 3.19 20.99 -5.43
C ASP A 219 2.19 21.42 -4.32
N ASN A 220 2.44 22.59 -3.70
CA ASN A 220 1.62 23.16 -2.62
C ASN A 220 1.51 22.25 -1.38
N ASN A 221 2.49 21.42 -1.11
CA ASN A 221 2.48 20.47 0.01
C ASN A 221 2.54 21.17 1.38
N ASN A 222 3.10 22.37 1.46
CA ASN A 222 3.24 23.15 2.70
C ASN A 222 3.75 22.28 3.87
N ILE A 223 4.88 21.58 3.65
CA ILE A 223 5.49 20.69 4.63
C ILE A 223 6.54 21.47 5.42
N TYR A 224 6.50 21.45 6.75
CA TYR A 224 7.53 22.05 7.59
C TYR A 224 7.58 21.45 8.99
N LEU A 225 8.73 21.57 9.63
CA LEU A 225 8.93 21.20 11.03
C LEU A 225 8.53 22.37 11.94
N ASP A 226 7.50 22.16 12.80
CA ASP A 226 7.10 23.15 13.78
C ASP A 226 8.04 23.17 15.01
N ASN A 227 7.96 24.26 15.77
CA ASN A 227 8.77 24.47 16.99
C ASN A 227 8.66 23.37 18.03
N ASP A 228 7.60 22.56 18.02
CA ASP A 228 7.45 21.42 18.91
C ASP A 228 8.11 20.12 18.40
N GLY A 229 8.74 20.16 17.21
CA GLY A 229 9.41 19.01 16.59
C GLY A 229 8.48 18.05 15.87
N LEU A 230 7.25 18.47 15.59
CA LEU A 230 6.27 17.74 14.80
C LEU A 230 6.15 18.34 13.40
N ILE A 231 5.92 17.47 12.40
CA ILE A 231 5.67 17.88 11.02
C ILE A 231 4.24 18.40 10.88
N VAL A 232 4.13 19.53 10.22
CA VAL A 232 2.90 20.11 9.69
C VAL A 232 2.91 19.91 8.18
N SER A 233 1.79 19.58 7.57
CA SER A 233 1.67 19.47 6.12
C SER A 233 0.28 19.83 5.61
N GLY A 234 0.23 20.24 4.35
CA GLY A 234 -1.01 20.51 3.64
C GLY A 234 -1.70 21.79 4.01
N THR A 235 -2.74 22.07 3.24
CA THR A 235 -3.68 23.17 3.39
C THR A 235 -5.11 22.62 3.39
N PRO A 236 -6.16 23.41 3.65
CA PRO A 236 -7.53 22.91 3.60
C PRO A 236 -7.97 22.33 2.24
N THR A 237 -7.27 22.66 1.16
CA THR A 237 -7.58 22.23 -0.22
C THR A 237 -6.63 21.20 -0.78
N THR A 238 -5.59 20.82 -0.03
CA THR A 238 -4.61 19.79 -0.45
C THR A 238 -4.92 18.43 0.17
N GLN A 239 -4.47 17.36 -0.50
CA GLN A 239 -4.61 15.96 -0.12
C GLN A 239 -3.26 15.25 -0.26
N ASN A 240 -2.32 15.50 0.65
CA ASN A 240 -0.96 14.97 0.54
C ASN A 240 -0.63 13.78 1.46
N THR A 241 -1.62 13.25 2.19
CA THR A 241 -1.51 11.97 2.91
C THR A 241 -2.12 10.85 2.07
N TRP A 242 -2.04 9.59 2.54
CA TRP A 242 -2.66 8.46 1.85
C TRP A 242 -4.19 8.55 1.71
N MET A 243 -4.84 9.40 2.49
CA MET A 243 -6.27 9.72 2.33
C MET A 243 -6.43 10.88 1.34
N ASP A 244 -6.12 10.65 0.08
CA ASP A 244 -5.86 11.66 -0.94
C ASP A 244 -6.96 11.83 -2.00
N ALA A 245 -8.16 11.29 -1.77
CA ALA A 245 -9.28 11.53 -2.67
C ALA A 245 -9.61 13.02 -2.78
N LYS A 246 -9.70 13.52 -4.01
CA LYS A 246 -10.06 14.89 -4.34
C LYS A 246 -10.98 14.90 -5.54
N TYR A 247 -12.04 15.67 -5.46
CA TYR A 247 -12.90 15.96 -6.59
C TYR A 247 -12.80 17.45 -6.94
N GLU A 248 -12.29 17.75 -8.12
CA GLU A 248 -11.95 19.13 -8.52
C GLU A 248 -11.08 19.81 -7.45
N GLU A 249 -11.52 20.91 -6.87
CA GLU A 249 -10.80 21.63 -5.81
C GLU A 249 -11.18 21.20 -4.38
N ILE A 250 -12.03 20.16 -4.23
CA ILE A 250 -12.53 19.71 -2.93
C ILE A 250 -11.75 18.47 -2.48
N ALA A 251 -10.89 18.61 -1.48
CA ALA A 251 -10.29 17.47 -0.79
C ALA A 251 -11.37 16.75 0.04
N ALA A 252 -11.63 15.46 -0.26
CA ALA A 252 -12.67 14.69 0.42
C ALA A 252 -12.36 14.46 1.90
N THR A 253 -11.08 14.35 2.22
CA THR A 253 -10.59 14.11 3.58
C THR A 253 -9.40 15.05 3.86
N PRO A 254 -9.65 16.37 4.01
CA PRO A 254 -8.59 17.31 4.31
C PRO A 254 -8.01 17.02 5.69
N ARG A 255 -6.73 16.66 5.73
CA ARG A 255 -5.99 16.27 6.93
C ARG A 255 -4.77 17.17 7.10
N ASN A 256 -4.97 18.45 6.77
CA ASN A 256 -3.94 19.46 6.92
C ASN A 256 -3.56 19.70 8.39
N GLY A 257 -2.32 20.02 8.64
CA GLY A 257 -1.76 20.20 9.96
C GLY A 257 -0.89 19.03 10.42
N LYS A 258 -0.96 18.66 11.69
CA LYS A 258 -0.16 17.58 12.26
C LYS A 258 -0.93 16.27 12.20
N ALA A 259 -0.75 15.49 11.12
CA ALA A 259 -1.36 14.19 10.96
C ALA A 259 -0.61 13.11 11.77
N VAL A 260 -1.33 12.16 12.33
CA VAL A 260 -0.79 11.18 13.30
C VAL A 260 0.22 10.23 12.68
N GLU A 261 -0.08 9.64 11.51
CA GLU A 261 0.83 8.74 10.84
C GLU A 261 2.08 9.46 10.32
N ILE A 262 1.93 10.70 9.83
CA ILE A 262 3.05 11.48 9.34
C ILE A 262 4.05 11.73 10.47
N ASN A 263 3.57 12.07 11.65
CA ASN A 263 4.43 12.31 12.81
C ASN A 263 4.98 11.02 13.43
N ALA A 264 4.28 9.89 13.27
CA ALA A 264 4.82 8.58 13.62
C ALA A 264 5.95 8.17 12.66
N LEU A 265 5.76 8.35 11.34
CA LEU A 265 6.78 8.11 10.32
C LEU A 265 7.99 9.05 10.49
N TRP A 266 7.77 10.32 10.81
CA TRP A 266 8.85 11.27 11.11
C TRP A 266 9.71 10.82 12.28
N TYR A 267 9.10 10.43 13.41
CA TYR A 267 9.84 9.87 14.54
C TYR A 267 10.65 8.63 14.13
N ASN A 268 10.02 7.72 13.37
CA ASN A 268 10.68 6.51 12.89
C ASN A 268 11.88 6.84 11.98
N ALA A 269 11.74 7.81 11.07
CA ALA A 269 12.82 8.27 10.18
C ALA A 269 14.03 8.80 10.98
N LEU A 270 13.79 9.65 11.99
CA LEU A 270 14.83 10.16 12.88
C LEU A 270 15.54 9.02 13.65
N LYS A 271 14.79 8.02 14.10
CA LYS A 271 15.36 6.85 14.80
C LYS A 271 16.16 5.94 13.88
N ILE A 272 15.74 5.79 12.62
CA ILE A 272 16.49 5.04 11.61
C ILE A 272 17.82 5.72 11.33
N LEU A 273 17.81 7.04 11.11
CA LEU A 273 19.05 7.79 10.89
C LEU A 273 19.98 7.79 12.12
N GLU A 274 19.44 7.90 13.33
CA GLU A 274 20.25 7.73 14.55
C GLU A 274 21.00 6.39 14.52
N LYS A 275 20.29 5.28 14.17
CA LYS A 275 20.91 3.94 14.13
C LYS A 275 21.91 3.77 12.99
N LEU A 276 21.60 4.31 11.81
CA LEU A 276 22.53 4.29 10.68
C LEU A 276 23.78 5.12 10.97
N SER A 277 23.63 6.32 11.56
CA SER A 277 24.77 7.17 11.93
C SER A 277 25.69 6.48 12.93
N LEU A 278 25.13 5.80 13.95
CA LEU A 278 25.94 4.99 14.88
C LEU A 278 26.69 3.85 14.14
N LYS A 279 26.01 3.18 13.19
CA LYS A 279 26.61 2.09 12.42
C LYS A 279 27.71 2.57 11.48
N PHE A 280 27.66 3.83 11.06
CA PHE A 280 28.66 4.46 10.20
C PHE A 280 29.66 5.34 10.98
N GLU A 281 29.71 5.18 12.31
CA GLU A 281 30.68 5.83 13.22
C GLU A 281 30.55 7.36 13.27
N ASP A 282 29.39 7.93 12.90
CA ASP A 282 29.07 9.34 13.09
C ASP A 282 28.27 9.57 14.37
N GLU A 283 28.95 9.48 15.51
CA GLU A 283 28.33 9.64 16.83
C GLU A 283 27.72 11.02 17.04
N LYS A 284 28.31 12.07 16.46
CA LYS A 284 27.82 13.44 16.60
C LYS A 284 26.43 13.56 15.96
N LEU A 285 26.29 13.11 14.73
CA LEU A 285 25.04 13.14 13.99
C LEU A 285 23.99 12.22 14.65
N ALA A 286 24.41 11.05 15.14
CA ALA A 286 23.52 10.16 15.89
C ALA A 286 22.91 10.84 17.11
N LYS A 287 23.70 11.57 17.91
CA LYS A 287 23.22 12.35 19.06
C LYS A 287 22.25 13.46 18.67
N GLU A 288 22.48 14.12 17.53
CA GLU A 288 21.56 15.13 17.00
C GLU A 288 20.20 14.54 16.62
N TYR A 289 20.17 13.43 15.86
CA TYR A 289 18.93 12.74 15.52
C TYR A 289 18.19 12.19 16.75
N LEU A 290 18.92 11.65 17.72
CA LEU A 290 18.31 11.20 18.98
C LEU A 290 17.64 12.35 19.74
N LYS A 291 18.27 13.53 19.80
CA LYS A 291 17.69 14.73 20.43
C LYS A 291 16.39 15.16 19.72
N LYS A 292 16.38 15.17 18.38
CA LYS A 292 15.21 15.50 17.57
C LYS A 292 14.09 14.45 17.78
N ALA A 293 14.42 13.16 17.75
CA ALA A 293 13.48 12.07 18.00
C ALA A 293 12.84 12.16 19.40
N ASN A 294 13.64 12.43 20.43
CA ASN A 294 13.13 12.58 21.80
C ASN A 294 12.19 13.78 21.94
N LYS A 295 12.44 14.88 21.25
CA LYS A 295 11.55 16.05 21.20
C LYS A 295 10.22 15.69 20.53
N CYS A 296 10.28 15.03 19.37
CA CYS A 296 9.12 14.54 18.63
C CYS A 296 8.28 13.60 19.52
N LYS A 297 8.88 12.56 20.10
CA LYS A 297 8.19 11.56 20.95
C LYS A 297 7.44 12.17 22.13
N ARG A 298 8.09 13.10 22.84
CA ARG A 298 7.48 13.78 23.98
C ARG A 298 6.24 14.58 23.57
N ASN A 299 6.35 15.38 22.49
CA ASN A 299 5.26 16.22 22.02
C ASN A 299 4.18 15.42 21.27
N PHE A 300 4.54 14.33 20.59
CA PHE A 300 3.60 13.40 20.00
C PHE A 300 2.63 12.87 21.06
N LYS A 301 3.16 12.28 22.11
CA LYS A 301 2.32 11.74 23.19
C LYS A 301 1.40 12.79 23.82
N ALA A 302 1.93 14.00 24.08
CA ALA A 302 1.17 15.07 24.71
C ALA A 302 0.03 15.61 23.83
N LYS A 303 0.22 15.64 22.52
CA LYS A 303 -0.74 16.27 21.59
C LYS A 303 -1.72 15.30 20.93
N PHE A 304 -1.34 14.03 20.76
CA PHE A 304 -2.18 13.07 20.04
C PHE A 304 -3.03 12.19 20.93
N TYR A 305 -2.67 11.95 22.21
CA TYR A 305 -3.48 11.06 23.04
C TYR A 305 -4.78 11.70 23.49
N ASN A 306 -5.89 11.09 23.09
CA ASN A 306 -7.24 11.44 23.50
C ASN A 306 -7.74 10.45 24.55
N GLU A 307 -7.52 10.77 25.82
CA GLU A 307 -7.89 9.89 26.94
C GLU A 307 -9.39 9.59 26.99
N LYS A 308 -10.24 10.58 26.67
CA LYS A 308 -11.70 10.43 26.66
C LYS A 308 -12.17 9.38 25.65
N ARG A 309 -11.55 9.35 24.48
CA ARG A 309 -11.91 8.39 23.39
C ARG A 309 -11.04 7.14 23.39
N LYS A 310 -10.01 7.06 24.24
CA LYS A 310 -9.04 5.95 24.34
C LYS A 310 -8.39 5.62 23.00
N CYS A 311 -7.96 6.65 22.28
CA CYS A 311 -7.33 6.57 20.97
C CYS A 311 -6.45 7.80 20.73
N LEU A 312 -5.82 7.89 19.56
CA LEU A 312 -5.11 9.10 19.17
C LEU A 312 -6.02 9.99 18.29
N TYR A 313 -5.82 11.29 18.35
CA TYR A 313 -6.35 12.23 17.35
C TYR A 313 -5.81 11.88 15.96
N ASP A 314 -6.63 11.94 14.95
CA ASP A 314 -6.22 11.69 13.55
C ASP A 314 -5.31 12.81 13.01
N VAL A 315 -5.71 14.03 13.24
CA VAL A 315 -4.89 15.25 13.18
C VAL A 315 -5.02 15.93 14.52
N VAL A 316 -4.00 16.63 15.00
CA VAL A 316 -4.11 17.36 16.27
C VAL A 316 -5.36 18.21 16.31
N GLY A 317 -6.28 17.93 17.23
CA GLY A 317 -7.59 18.55 17.35
C GLY A 317 -8.74 17.84 16.62
N ASP A 318 -8.49 16.92 15.68
CA ASP A 318 -9.53 16.10 15.06
C ASP A 318 -9.68 14.76 15.80
N SER A 319 -10.79 14.62 16.51
CA SER A 319 -11.06 13.44 17.35
C SER A 319 -11.71 12.26 16.61
N LYS A 320 -11.88 12.33 15.28
CA LYS A 320 -12.42 11.22 14.50
C LYS A 320 -11.59 9.95 14.66
N ILE A 321 -12.27 8.82 14.80
CA ILE A 321 -11.60 7.53 14.92
C ILE A 321 -11.29 7.00 13.51
N ARG A 322 -10.00 6.97 13.18
CA ARG A 322 -9.44 6.50 11.91
C ARG A 322 -8.30 5.49 12.16
N PRO A 323 -7.93 4.65 11.18
CA PRO A 323 -6.91 3.63 11.34
C PRO A 323 -5.47 4.18 11.46
N ASN A 324 -5.22 5.41 11.01
CA ASN A 324 -3.90 6.03 10.89
C ASN A 324 -3.09 6.02 12.20
N GLN A 325 -3.76 6.06 13.33
CA GLN A 325 -3.15 5.98 14.65
C GLN A 325 -2.30 4.72 14.86
N LEU A 326 -2.57 3.62 14.13
CA LEU A 326 -1.83 2.36 14.25
C LEU A 326 -0.35 2.50 13.86
N PHE A 327 -0.02 3.40 12.95
CA PHE A 327 1.38 3.69 12.59
C PHE A 327 2.25 4.04 13.80
N SER A 328 1.66 4.66 14.83
CA SER A 328 2.39 5.05 16.03
C SER A 328 3.06 3.88 16.78
N THR A 329 2.55 2.65 16.61
CA THR A 329 3.07 1.43 17.25
C THR A 329 3.58 0.41 16.23
N ALA A 330 3.04 0.39 14.99
CA ALA A 330 3.38 -0.59 13.96
C ALA A 330 4.82 -0.47 13.42
N LEU A 331 5.33 0.75 13.27
CA LEU A 331 6.62 1.04 12.63
C LEU A 331 7.82 0.42 13.33
N THR A 332 8.95 0.29 12.61
CA THR A 332 10.20 -0.29 13.14
C THR A 332 10.59 0.33 14.47
N TYR A 333 10.55 1.64 14.58
CA TYR A 333 10.73 2.38 15.85
C TYR A 333 9.41 3.03 16.25
N PRO A 334 8.64 2.43 17.18
CA PRO A 334 7.35 2.97 17.57
C PRO A 334 7.49 4.25 18.41
N VAL A 335 6.72 5.28 18.07
CA VAL A 335 6.63 6.50 18.87
C VAL A 335 5.78 6.27 20.13
N ILE A 336 4.79 5.37 20.06
CA ILE A 336 4.02 4.84 21.19
C ILE A 336 4.46 3.42 21.47
N GLU A 337 5.13 3.19 22.60
CA GLU A 337 5.65 1.88 22.97
C GLU A 337 4.51 0.84 23.13
N PRO A 338 4.70 -0.39 22.62
CA PRO A 338 3.64 -1.41 22.55
C PRO A 338 3.16 -1.90 23.93
N ASN A 339 3.98 -1.82 24.98
CA ASN A 339 3.62 -2.22 26.35
C ASN A 339 2.80 -1.16 27.11
N THR A 340 2.54 0.01 26.51
CA THR A 340 1.83 1.11 27.19
C THR A 340 0.31 0.92 27.18
N LYS A 341 -0.35 1.54 28.16
CA LYS A 341 -1.82 1.65 28.21
C LYS A 341 -2.37 2.26 26.92
N ILE A 342 -1.72 3.29 26.38
CA ILE A 342 -2.13 4.01 25.17
C ILE A 342 -2.19 3.06 23.98
N ALA A 343 -1.14 2.25 23.73
CA ALA A 343 -1.10 1.29 22.63
C ALA A 343 -2.24 0.26 22.73
N LYS A 344 -2.49 -0.27 23.93
CA LYS A 344 -3.55 -1.26 24.19
C LYS A 344 -4.95 -0.67 23.98
N GLU A 345 -5.20 0.53 24.48
CA GLU A 345 -6.49 1.24 24.31
C GLU A 345 -6.73 1.59 22.85
N MET A 346 -5.71 2.06 22.14
CA MET A 346 -5.76 2.35 20.70
C MET A 346 -6.10 1.10 19.89
N LEU A 347 -5.41 -0.03 20.13
CA LEU A 347 -5.71 -1.29 19.46
C LEU A 347 -7.15 -1.75 19.73
N ASN A 348 -7.59 -1.72 20.98
CA ASN A 348 -8.96 -2.10 21.36
C ASN A 348 -10.01 -1.22 20.68
N THR A 349 -9.79 0.10 20.63
CA THR A 349 -10.70 1.04 19.98
C THR A 349 -10.76 0.79 18.47
N THR A 350 -9.61 0.59 17.84
CA THR A 350 -9.53 0.27 16.40
C THR A 350 -10.22 -1.05 16.10
N THR A 351 -9.95 -2.10 16.85
CA THR A 351 -10.59 -3.41 16.68
C THR A 351 -12.13 -3.31 16.75
N LYS A 352 -12.65 -2.64 17.77
CA LYS A 352 -14.09 -2.53 18.00
C LYS A 352 -14.80 -1.61 16.98
N LYS A 353 -14.15 -0.54 16.53
CA LYS A 353 -14.81 0.51 15.76
C LYS A 353 -14.54 0.42 14.26
N LEU A 354 -13.37 -0.10 13.86
CA LEU A 354 -12.92 -0.06 12.48
C LEU A 354 -12.78 -1.43 11.83
N LYS A 355 -12.31 -2.47 12.56
CA LYS A 355 -12.08 -3.80 11.97
C LYS A 355 -13.37 -4.45 11.52
N ASN A 356 -13.35 -4.99 10.32
CA ASN A 356 -14.36 -5.92 9.81
C ASN A 356 -13.69 -7.13 9.13
N LYS A 357 -14.46 -7.92 8.38
CA LYS A 357 -13.98 -9.16 7.76
C LYS A 357 -12.86 -8.90 6.74
N TYR A 358 -12.96 -7.84 5.94
CA TYR A 358 -12.10 -7.58 4.78
C TYR A 358 -10.97 -6.59 5.06
N GLY A 359 -10.99 -5.90 6.18
CA GLY A 359 -9.98 -4.89 6.46
C GLY A 359 -10.36 -3.94 7.59
N LEU A 360 -9.87 -2.71 7.51
CA LEU A 360 -10.27 -1.65 8.42
C LEU A 360 -11.05 -0.56 7.67
N LYS A 361 -12.13 -0.10 8.30
CA LYS A 361 -12.86 1.09 7.86
C LYS A 361 -11.99 2.32 8.05
N THR A 362 -12.03 3.22 7.09
CA THR A 362 -11.26 4.47 7.10
C THR A 362 -11.82 5.53 8.06
N LEU A 363 -13.07 5.35 8.47
CA LEU A 363 -13.75 6.18 9.48
C LEU A 363 -14.70 5.30 10.29
N ALA A 364 -14.83 5.55 11.59
CA ALA A 364 -15.73 4.79 12.45
C ALA A 364 -17.19 5.16 12.17
N LYS A 365 -18.09 4.17 12.22
CA LYS A 365 -19.53 4.40 12.13
C LYS A 365 -19.99 5.31 13.27
N GLY A 366 -20.79 6.32 12.91
CA GLY A 366 -21.29 7.34 13.83
C GLY A 366 -20.46 8.62 13.84
N GLU A 367 -19.31 8.67 13.18
CA GLU A 367 -18.60 9.92 12.93
C GLU A 367 -19.30 10.74 11.82
N LYS A 368 -19.15 12.06 11.88
CA LYS A 368 -19.66 12.97 10.83
C LYS A 368 -19.03 12.60 9.47
N ASN A 369 -19.84 12.55 8.44
CA ASN A 369 -19.49 12.19 7.06
C ASN A 369 -19.17 10.71 6.85
N TYR A 370 -19.57 9.81 7.76
CA TYR A 370 -19.42 8.37 7.56
C TYR A 370 -20.27 7.87 6.39
N ILE A 371 -19.63 7.17 5.44
CA ILE A 371 -20.26 6.54 4.27
C ILE A 371 -19.80 5.09 4.22
N ASP A 372 -20.70 4.14 4.03
CA ASP A 372 -20.42 2.70 4.10
C ASP A 372 -20.57 1.94 2.77
N ILE A 373 -20.91 2.63 1.68
CA ILE A 373 -21.02 2.08 0.32
C ILE A 373 -20.25 2.98 -0.65
N TYR A 374 -19.43 2.36 -1.50
CA TYR A 374 -18.66 3.02 -2.56
C TYR A 374 -19.38 2.87 -3.90
N GLU A 375 -20.17 3.88 -4.29
CA GLU A 375 -20.97 3.83 -5.51
C GLU A 375 -21.32 5.22 -6.05
N GLY A 376 -21.90 5.24 -7.25
CA GLY A 376 -22.39 6.44 -7.91
C GLY A 376 -21.33 7.14 -8.78
N ASN A 377 -21.56 8.43 -9.09
CA ASN A 377 -20.65 9.21 -9.91
C ASN A 377 -19.30 9.51 -9.22
N SER A 378 -18.36 10.11 -9.95
CA SER A 378 -17.00 10.40 -9.46
C SER A 378 -17.04 11.20 -8.15
N PHE A 379 -17.86 12.25 -8.06
CA PHE A 379 -18.00 13.02 -6.84
C PHE A 379 -18.39 12.16 -5.63
N LYS A 380 -19.42 11.32 -5.77
CA LYS A 380 -19.88 10.46 -4.66
C LYS A 380 -18.82 9.44 -4.27
N ARG A 381 -18.12 8.85 -5.25
CA ARG A 381 -17.03 7.89 -4.99
C ARG A 381 -15.87 8.55 -4.26
N ASP A 382 -15.36 9.69 -4.76
CA ASP A 382 -14.25 10.40 -4.13
C ASP A 382 -14.59 10.85 -2.71
N MET A 383 -15.80 11.39 -2.50
CA MET A 383 -16.26 11.80 -1.17
C MET A 383 -16.44 10.63 -0.20
N SER A 384 -16.59 9.38 -0.66
CA SER A 384 -16.74 8.20 0.18
C SER A 384 -15.42 7.45 0.43
N TYR A 385 -14.43 7.60 -0.43
CA TYR A 385 -13.23 6.77 -0.57
C TYR A 385 -12.49 6.55 0.75
N HIS A 386 -12.33 7.60 1.56
CA HIS A 386 -11.71 7.56 2.87
C HIS A 386 -12.66 7.97 4.02
N GLN A 387 -13.97 7.84 3.83
CA GLN A 387 -14.98 8.26 4.81
C GLN A 387 -15.78 7.09 5.38
N GLY A 388 -15.20 5.91 5.44
CA GLY A 388 -15.83 4.75 6.05
C GLY A 388 -15.67 3.45 5.27
N ILE A 389 -15.26 3.52 4.01
CA ILE A 389 -14.99 2.35 3.16
C ILE A 389 -13.86 1.51 3.76
N THR A 390 -13.91 0.21 3.56
CA THR A 390 -12.97 -0.77 4.11
C THR A 390 -11.79 -0.99 3.19
N TRP A 391 -10.59 -0.91 3.74
CA TRP A 391 -9.33 -1.11 3.01
C TRP A 391 -8.55 -2.30 3.56
N PRO A 392 -8.26 -3.33 2.72
CA PRO A 392 -7.56 -4.54 3.15
C PRO A 392 -6.11 -4.30 3.58
N TRP A 393 -5.37 -3.41 2.90
CA TRP A 393 -3.96 -3.16 3.22
C TRP A 393 -3.71 -2.70 4.67
N LEU A 394 -4.70 -2.03 5.26
CA LEU A 394 -4.64 -1.57 6.65
C LEU A 394 -4.52 -2.74 7.66
N LEU A 395 -4.81 -3.97 7.22
CA LEU A 395 -4.58 -5.16 8.05
C LEU A 395 -3.10 -5.36 8.37
N GLY A 396 -2.19 -4.89 7.50
CA GLY A 396 -0.76 -4.96 7.75
C GLY A 396 -0.33 -4.18 8.99
N ILE A 397 -0.66 -2.89 9.04
CA ILE A 397 -0.35 -2.05 10.21
C ILE A 397 -1.13 -2.49 11.45
N TYR A 398 -2.32 -3.03 11.29
CA TYR A 398 -3.10 -3.62 12.39
C TYR A 398 -2.39 -4.85 12.94
N ASN A 399 -1.98 -5.77 12.09
CA ASN A 399 -1.21 -6.97 12.47
C ASN A 399 0.07 -6.61 13.21
N ASP A 400 0.86 -5.67 12.69
CA ASP A 400 2.14 -5.29 13.27
C ASP A 400 1.96 -4.64 14.65
N THR A 401 0.92 -3.81 14.79
CA THR A 401 0.54 -3.26 16.12
C THR A 401 0.13 -4.35 17.08
N PHE A 402 -0.75 -5.27 16.64
CA PHE A 402 -1.23 -6.35 17.50
C PHE A 402 -0.08 -7.28 17.91
N LYS A 403 0.75 -7.70 16.96
CA LYS A 403 1.89 -8.58 17.19
C LYS A 403 2.86 -7.97 18.19
N LYS A 404 3.24 -6.70 18.03
CA LYS A 404 4.12 -6.00 18.96
C LYS A 404 3.53 -5.91 20.39
N ILE A 405 2.23 -5.60 20.51
CA ILE A 405 1.57 -5.55 21.83
C ILE A 405 1.56 -6.94 22.48
N LYS A 406 1.21 -7.99 21.73
CA LYS A 406 1.21 -9.37 22.20
C LYS A 406 2.60 -9.81 22.70
N GLU A 407 3.64 -9.53 21.91
CA GLU A 407 5.03 -9.91 22.23
C GLU A 407 5.59 -9.16 23.44
N ASN A 408 5.13 -7.94 23.70
CA ASN A 408 5.59 -7.09 24.79
C ASN A 408 4.67 -7.14 26.03
N GLU A 409 3.61 -7.96 26.04
CA GLU A 409 2.74 -8.12 27.20
C GLU A 409 3.41 -8.98 28.25
N LYS A 410 3.52 -8.45 29.48
CA LYS A 410 4.19 -9.10 30.61
C LYS A 410 3.24 -9.88 31.51
N ALA A 411 1.97 -9.48 31.58
CA ALA A 411 0.98 -10.14 32.40
C ALA A 411 0.52 -11.46 31.78
N ILE A 412 0.79 -12.60 32.42
CA ILE A 412 0.53 -13.95 31.87
C ILE A 412 -0.91 -14.11 31.38
N LYS A 413 -1.90 -13.69 32.17
CA LYS A 413 -3.32 -13.78 31.80
C LYS A 413 -3.63 -13.01 30.51
N ASN A 414 -3.14 -11.77 30.40
CA ASN A 414 -3.37 -10.95 29.20
C ASN A 414 -2.62 -11.49 27.99
N LYS A 415 -1.40 -12.01 28.19
CA LYS A 415 -0.61 -12.61 27.13
C LYS A 415 -1.34 -13.79 26.50
N LYS A 416 -1.90 -14.71 27.30
CA LYS A 416 -2.68 -15.83 26.79
C LYS A 416 -3.91 -15.36 25.99
N GLN A 417 -4.63 -14.34 26.47
CA GLN A 417 -5.77 -13.78 25.75
C GLN A 417 -5.35 -13.16 24.40
N TYR A 418 -4.23 -12.41 24.37
CA TYR A 418 -3.70 -11.87 23.11
C TYR A 418 -3.24 -12.95 22.13
N GLU A 419 -2.71 -14.07 22.62
CA GLU A 419 -2.34 -15.22 21.78
C GLU A 419 -3.58 -15.85 21.13
N GLU A 420 -4.62 -16.16 21.92
CA GLU A 420 -5.89 -16.70 21.45
C GLU A 420 -6.59 -15.77 20.43
N ASP A 421 -6.65 -14.46 20.73
CA ASP A 421 -7.26 -13.46 19.85
C ASP A 421 -6.46 -13.31 18.54
N TYR A 422 -5.13 -13.40 18.60
CA TYR A 422 -4.28 -13.33 17.42
C TYR A 422 -4.42 -14.57 16.54
N GLU A 423 -4.43 -15.77 17.10
CA GLU A 423 -4.66 -17.02 16.37
C GLU A 423 -6.04 -17.01 15.67
N LYS A 424 -7.06 -16.53 16.38
CA LYS A 424 -8.39 -16.35 15.80
C LYS A 424 -8.36 -15.36 14.63
N PHE A 425 -7.68 -14.23 14.78
CA PHE A 425 -7.53 -13.24 13.72
C PHE A 425 -6.85 -13.85 12.47
N ILE A 426 -5.74 -14.57 12.62
CA ILE A 426 -5.04 -15.21 11.50
C ILE A 426 -5.92 -16.27 10.81
N LYS A 427 -6.66 -17.07 11.58
CA LYS A 427 -7.59 -18.07 11.03
C LYS A 427 -8.72 -17.41 10.23
N GLU A 428 -9.34 -16.34 10.77
CA GLU A 428 -10.38 -15.60 10.09
C GLU A 428 -9.84 -14.93 8.81
N LEU A 429 -8.65 -14.37 8.88
CA LEU A 429 -7.99 -13.74 7.74
C LEU A 429 -7.68 -14.77 6.64
N LYS A 430 -7.16 -15.95 6.97
CA LYS A 430 -6.88 -17.00 5.98
C LYS A 430 -8.16 -17.42 5.23
N ASN A 431 -9.27 -17.64 5.94
CA ASN A 431 -10.56 -17.96 5.32
C ASN A 431 -11.10 -16.83 4.43
N THR A 432 -10.88 -15.58 4.84
CA THR A 432 -11.30 -14.42 4.05
C THR A 432 -10.43 -14.26 2.81
N ALA A 433 -9.12 -14.41 2.97
CA ALA A 433 -8.16 -14.33 1.87
C ALA A 433 -8.42 -15.39 0.78
N THR A 434 -8.81 -16.61 1.17
CA THR A 434 -9.24 -17.64 0.20
C THR A 434 -10.41 -17.14 -0.65
N LYS A 435 -11.44 -16.55 -0.02
CA LYS A 435 -12.58 -15.99 -0.77
C LYS A 435 -12.19 -14.82 -1.67
N MET A 436 -11.34 -13.92 -1.19
CA MET A 436 -10.84 -12.79 -1.99
C MET A 436 -10.12 -13.29 -3.24
N MET A 437 -9.34 -14.35 -3.13
CA MET A 437 -8.54 -14.90 -4.22
C MET A 437 -9.33 -15.80 -5.19
N GLU A 438 -10.37 -16.47 -4.72
CA GLU A 438 -11.09 -17.49 -5.50
C GLU A 438 -12.47 -17.03 -6.01
N ASP A 439 -13.19 -16.18 -5.27
CA ASP A 439 -14.62 -15.95 -5.48
C ASP A 439 -14.98 -14.47 -5.70
N GLU A 440 -14.11 -13.52 -5.36
CA GLU A 440 -14.49 -12.09 -5.29
C GLU A 440 -13.53 -11.21 -6.10
N GLY A 441 -14.06 -10.19 -6.76
CA GLY A 441 -13.28 -9.23 -7.53
C GLY A 441 -12.57 -9.86 -8.72
N CYS A 442 -11.25 -9.81 -8.74
CA CYS A 442 -10.39 -10.47 -9.72
C CYS A 442 -9.85 -11.78 -9.15
N ILE A 443 -10.22 -12.92 -9.74
CA ILE A 443 -9.70 -14.23 -9.33
C ILE A 443 -8.17 -14.23 -9.41
N GLY A 444 -7.53 -14.71 -8.35
CA GLY A 444 -6.07 -14.72 -8.20
C GLY A 444 -5.50 -13.37 -7.75
N SER A 445 -6.33 -12.44 -7.24
CA SER A 445 -5.87 -11.17 -6.68
C SER A 445 -6.79 -10.67 -5.56
N VAL A 446 -6.45 -9.52 -4.98
CA VAL A 446 -7.26 -8.87 -3.94
C VAL A 446 -7.59 -7.46 -4.38
N SER A 447 -8.87 -7.10 -4.29
CA SER A 447 -9.35 -5.77 -4.66
C SER A 447 -8.84 -4.68 -3.72
N GLU A 448 -8.87 -3.46 -4.19
CA GLU A 448 -8.41 -2.27 -3.50
C GLU A 448 -9.19 -2.01 -2.21
N LEU A 449 -10.51 -2.06 -2.29
CA LEU A 449 -11.40 -1.73 -1.20
C LEU A 449 -12.70 -2.57 -1.23
N TYR A 450 -13.45 -2.50 -0.14
CA TYR A 450 -14.72 -3.18 0.05
C TYR A 450 -15.73 -2.24 0.70
N ASP A 451 -17.01 -2.41 0.34
CA ASP A 451 -18.07 -1.74 1.07
C ASP A 451 -18.00 -2.11 2.57
N SER A 452 -18.28 -1.16 3.43
CA SER A 452 -18.35 -1.41 4.88
C SER A 452 -19.71 -1.93 5.34
N LYS A 453 -20.75 -1.70 4.54
CA LYS A 453 -22.09 -2.25 4.71
C LYS A 453 -22.19 -3.64 4.07
N ARG A 454 -22.88 -4.58 4.72
CA ARG A 454 -23.17 -5.89 4.12
C ARG A 454 -24.07 -5.74 2.89
N PRO A 455 -23.82 -6.53 1.82
CA PRO A 455 -22.94 -7.70 1.72
C PRO A 455 -21.43 -7.41 1.55
N GLN A 456 -20.90 -6.26 1.74
CA GLN A 456 -19.48 -5.91 1.63
C GLN A 456 -18.84 -6.32 0.27
N LEU A 457 -19.35 -5.73 -0.79
CA LEU A 457 -18.88 -5.99 -2.15
C LEU A 457 -17.49 -5.42 -2.38
N SER A 458 -16.68 -6.13 -3.19
CA SER A 458 -15.38 -5.64 -3.67
C SER A 458 -15.56 -4.46 -4.61
N LYS A 459 -14.71 -3.45 -4.49
CA LYS A 459 -14.78 -2.16 -5.19
C LYS A 459 -13.37 -1.64 -5.50
N GLY A 460 -13.31 -0.51 -6.20
CA GLY A 460 -12.04 0.10 -6.62
C GLY A 460 -11.32 -0.71 -7.68
N ALA A 461 -10.01 -0.65 -7.71
CA ALA A 461 -9.19 -1.50 -8.58
C ALA A 461 -9.38 -2.97 -8.23
N ILE A 462 -9.62 -3.80 -9.24
CA ILE A 462 -9.93 -5.23 -9.04
C ILE A 462 -8.75 -6.03 -8.49
N ALA A 463 -7.53 -5.53 -8.71
CA ALA A 463 -6.28 -6.14 -8.26
C ALA A 463 -5.36 -5.02 -7.74
N GLN A 464 -5.05 -5.03 -6.45
CA GLN A 464 -4.29 -3.97 -5.80
C GLN A 464 -3.06 -4.51 -5.09
N ALA A 465 -1.89 -3.93 -5.41
CA ALA A 465 -0.58 -4.38 -4.94
C ALA A 465 -0.49 -4.41 -3.41
N TRP A 466 -0.83 -3.32 -2.72
CA TRP A 466 -0.75 -3.26 -1.26
C TRP A 466 -1.74 -4.19 -0.55
N SER A 467 -2.92 -4.46 -1.15
CA SER A 467 -3.87 -5.42 -0.59
C SER A 467 -3.30 -6.85 -0.62
N VAL A 468 -2.75 -7.26 -1.77
CA VAL A 468 -2.06 -8.55 -1.93
C VAL A 468 -0.85 -8.64 -1.01
N ALA A 469 0.03 -7.62 -1.02
CA ALA A 469 1.26 -7.57 -0.27
C ALA A 469 1.04 -7.71 1.25
N GLU A 470 0.11 -6.92 1.77
CA GLU A 470 -0.15 -6.87 3.21
C GLU A 470 -0.82 -8.14 3.74
N ILE A 471 -1.78 -8.70 3.01
CA ILE A 471 -2.40 -9.97 3.39
C ILE A 471 -1.39 -11.12 3.30
N PHE A 472 -0.60 -11.18 2.22
CA PHE A 472 0.42 -12.20 2.03
C PHE A 472 1.45 -12.19 3.17
N ARG A 473 2.03 -11.02 3.52
CA ARG A 473 3.03 -10.94 4.59
C ARG A 473 2.51 -11.24 5.99
N ILE A 474 1.20 -11.12 6.21
CA ILE A 474 0.58 -11.50 7.48
C ILE A 474 0.44 -13.03 7.59
N LEU A 475 0.02 -13.67 6.50
CA LEU A 475 -0.29 -15.10 6.49
C LEU A 475 0.95 -15.99 6.38
N TYR A 476 2.02 -15.47 5.79
CA TYR A 476 3.25 -16.20 5.45
C TYR A 476 4.51 -15.43 5.85
#